data_aba30a84883eb833ecd6401fd2ab9a6c
#
_entry.id   aba30a84883eb833ecd6401fd2ab9a6c
#
_cell.length_a   1.000
_cell.length_b   1.000
_cell.length_c   1.000
_cell.angle_alpha   90.00
_cell.angle_beta   90.00
_cell.angle_gamma   90.00
#
_symmetry.space_group_name_H-M   'P 1'
#
loop_
_entity.id
_entity.type
_entity.pdbx_description
1 polymer ?
#
loop_
_entity_poly.entity_id
_entity_poly.type
_entity_poly.pdbx_seq_one_letter_code
_entity_poly.pdbx_strand_id
1 'polypeptide(L)'
;MDKIKTTHVGSLPRSNELSDLLFKKDKQEKIDVNNFDEIVKRDVKKIVKKQINLGIDFISDGEMSKISYATYVKDRIDGFSGESERKAPQDLDDFPSFKERIARSGGTPTYTRPCCTHELKIKDTLSLTKDINNFKSALEENNHKQAFMNAASPGVISAFLPNKFYKDDDEYLDALSNIMATEYEEIVSNDINLQLDCPDLALARHMTFKDLSEVEFLKRAEKQIEFLNHSIKKIPSSKIRMHICWGNYEGPHSHDISLEKILPLILKANVGTYLLESSNPRHSHEWQAFESIKVPKDKIIAPGVIDSTTNFIEHPEVVKNRLVQFSKVIDREQLMAGTDCGFSTFAGFGNVDENIVYKKLESLVIGTELASKII
;
A
#
# COMPACT_ATOMS: atom_id res chain seq x y z
N MET A 1 21.04 22.41 -4.77
CA MET A 1 19.74 21.82 -5.19
C MET A 1 19.34 20.81 -4.13
N ASP A 2 18.08 20.78 -3.74
CA ASP A 2 17.57 19.80 -2.75
C ASP A 2 17.65 18.39 -3.33
N LYS A 3 17.97 17.39 -2.50
CA LYS A 3 18.02 15.99 -2.95
C LYS A 3 16.64 15.47 -3.29
N ILE A 4 16.55 14.52 -4.23
CA ILE A 4 15.35 13.72 -4.43
C ILE A 4 15.07 12.96 -3.13
N LYS A 5 13.84 13.03 -2.62
CA LYS A 5 13.46 12.36 -1.38
C LYS A 5 13.22 10.88 -1.59
N THR A 6 13.52 10.09 -0.56
CA THR A 6 13.31 8.64 -0.54
C THR A 6 12.12 8.25 0.32
N THR A 7 11.40 7.22 -0.11
CA THR A 7 10.28 6.64 0.61
C THR A 7 10.10 5.15 0.27
N HIS A 8 9.11 4.51 0.86
CA HIS A 8 8.63 3.18 0.49
C HIS A 8 7.10 3.12 0.60
N VAL A 9 6.49 1.97 0.30
CA VAL A 9 5.02 1.85 0.28
C VAL A 9 4.40 1.66 1.67
N GLY A 10 5.15 1.16 2.66
CA GLY A 10 4.66 1.13 4.05
C GLY A 10 4.98 -0.15 4.79
N SER A 11 4.43 -1.29 4.39
CA SER A 11 4.61 -2.55 5.12
C SER A 11 6.06 -3.05 5.09
N LEU A 12 6.57 -3.43 6.25
CA LEU A 12 7.91 -3.96 6.46
C LEU A 12 7.84 -5.34 7.14
N PRO A 13 8.91 -6.17 7.03
CA PRO A 13 8.93 -7.49 7.63
C PRO A 13 8.66 -7.45 9.14
N ARG A 14 7.70 -8.27 9.59
CA ARG A 14 7.33 -8.47 10.99
C ARG A 14 8.15 -9.60 11.60
N SER A 15 8.38 -9.54 12.92
CA SER A 15 8.95 -10.68 13.64
C SER A 15 7.99 -11.89 13.56
N ASN A 16 8.53 -13.11 13.64
CA ASN A 16 7.71 -14.33 13.67
C ASN A 16 6.75 -14.30 14.88
N GLU A 17 7.25 -13.84 16.05
CA GLU A 17 6.45 -13.69 17.25
C GLU A 17 5.21 -12.79 17.02
N LEU A 18 5.42 -11.63 16.38
CA LEU A 18 4.32 -10.71 16.07
C LEU A 18 3.36 -11.30 15.03
N SER A 19 3.88 -11.94 13.99
CA SER A 19 3.07 -12.59 12.97
C SER A 19 2.16 -13.68 13.54
N ASP A 20 2.69 -14.53 14.44
CA ASP A 20 1.91 -15.57 15.13
C ASP A 20 0.78 -14.99 15.98
N LEU A 21 1.04 -13.89 16.70
CA LEU A 21 0.03 -13.21 17.49
C LEU A 21 -1.06 -12.55 16.62
N LEU A 22 -0.67 -11.95 15.50
CA LEU A 22 -1.61 -11.39 14.54
C LEU A 22 -2.53 -12.46 13.95
N PHE A 23 -2.01 -13.66 13.61
CA PHE A 23 -2.83 -14.77 13.15
C PHE A 23 -3.79 -15.30 14.23
N LYS A 24 -3.33 -15.44 15.48
CA LYS A 24 -4.20 -15.82 16.59
C LYS A 24 -5.32 -14.81 16.80
N LYS A 25 -4.98 -13.51 16.79
CA LYS A 25 -5.97 -12.42 16.89
C LYS A 25 -6.98 -12.47 15.75
N ASP A 26 -6.52 -12.66 14.53
CA ASP A 26 -7.36 -12.75 13.33
C ASP A 26 -8.36 -13.91 13.39
N LYS A 27 -7.94 -15.04 13.96
CA LYS A 27 -8.78 -16.22 14.20
C LYS A 27 -9.64 -16.13 15.47
N GLN A 28 -9.60 -14.98 16.17
CA GLN A 28 -10.29 -14.77 17.45
C GLN A 28 -9.85 -15.76 18.55
N GLU A 29 -8.62 -16.27 18.47
CA GLU A 29 -8.03 -17.08 19.53
C GLU A 29 -7.64 -16.19 20.72
N LYS A 30 -7.61 -16.78 21.92
CA LYS A 30 -7.23 -16.06 23.15
C LYS A 30 -5.75 -15.67 23.07
N ILE A 31 -5.47 -14.38 23.17
CA ILE A 31 -4.11 -13.81 23.28
C ILE A 31 -4.01 -12.96 24.55
N ASP A 32 -2.80 -12.77 25.06
CA ASP A 32 -2.50 -11.74 26.04
C ASP A 32 -2.38 -10.39 25.31
N VAL A 33 -3.40 -9.54 25.50
CA VAL A 33 -3.49 -8.22 24.83
C VAL A 33 -2.37 -7.30 25.27
N ASN A 34 -1.94 -7.33 26.55
CA ASN A 34 -0.86 -6.48 27.02
C ASN A 34 0.48 -6.89 26.37
N ASN A 35 0.75 -8.18 26.32
CA ASN A 35 1.95 -8.70 25.64
C ASN A 35 1.92 -8.36 24.14
N PHE A 36 0.77 -8.47 23.47
CA PHE A 36 0.62 -8.07 22.08
C PHE A 36 0.95 -6.58 21.87
N ASP A 37 0.38 -5.70 22.69
CA ASP A 37 0.61 -4.25 22.61
C ASP A 37 2.08 -3.88 22.83
N GLU A 38 2.76 -4.54 23.78
CA GLU A 38 4.19 -4.34 24.04
C GLU A 38 5.06 -4.79 22.87
N ILE A 39 4.74 -5.92 22.24
CA ILE A 39 5.47 -6.44 21.08
C ILE A 39 5.29 -5.49 19.88
N VAL A 40 4.07 -5.04 19.59
CA VAL A 40 3.80 -4.05 18.53
C VAL A 40 4.63 -2.79 18.77
N LYS A 41 4.57 -2.22 19.97
CA LYS A 41 5.32 -1.02 20.35
C LYS A 41 6.83 -1.20 20.17
N ARG A 42 7.37 -2.32 20.63
CA ARG A 42 8.79 -2.69 20.47
C ARG A 42 9.19 -2.76 18.98
N ASP A 43 8.38 -3.45 18.18
CA ASP A 43 8.69 -3.69 16.78
C ASP A 43 8.54 -2.39 15.95
N VAL A 44 7.56 -1.54 16.24
CA VAL A 44 7.46 -0.18 15.65
C VAL A 44 8.72 0.65 15.95
N LYS A 45 9.18 0.71 17.20
CA LYS A 45 10.41 1.41 17.56
C LYS A 45 11.64 0.87 16.81
N LYS A 46 11.75 -0.45 16.72
CA LYS A 46 12.85 -1.12 16.02
C LYS A 46 12.90 -0.72 14.55
N ILE A 47 11.77 -0.78 13.85
CA ILE A 47 11.75 -0.51 12.40
C ILE A 47 11.83 0.98 12.08
N VAL A 48 11.28 1.86 12.89
CA VAL A 48 11.45 3.32 12.76
C VAL A 48 12.93 3.68 12.84
N LYS A 49 13.63 3.21 13.89
CA LYS A 49 15.07 3.43 14.03
C LYS A 49 15.86 2.85 12.85
N LYS A 50 15.46 1.69 12.32
CA LYS A 50 16.14 1.02 11.20
C LYS A 50 15.99 1.83 9.91
N GLN A 51 14.80 2.36 9.61
CA GLN A 51 14.55 3.24 8.46
C GLN A 51 15.37 4.54 8.53
N ILE A 52 15.41 5.18 9.71
CA ILE A 52 16.18 6.41 9.93
C ILE A 52 17.67 6.15 9.74
N ASN A 53 18.21 5.06 10.30
CA ASN A 53 19.61 4.71 10.15
C ASN A 53 20.02 4.42 8.70
N LEU A 54 19.10 3.99 7.87
CA LEU A 54 19.30 3.82 6.42
C LEU A 54 19.28 5.15 5.66
N GLY A 55 18.77 6.22 6.26
CA GLY A 55 18.66 7.54 5.63
C GLY A 55 17.41 7.72 4.76
N ILE A 56 16.35 6.92 4.99
CA ILE A 56 15.06 7.10 4.30
C ILE A 56 14.41 8.39 4.79
N ASP A 57 13.93 9.22 3.87
CA ASP A 57 13.34 10.52 4.21
C ASP A 57 11.92 10.38 4.77
N PHE A 58 11.01 9.67 4.07
CA PHE A 58 9.64 9.43 4.52
C PHE A 58 9.48 8.00 5.01
N ILE A 59 9.21 7.82 6.29
CA ILE A 59 9.16 6.54 6.97
C ILE A 59 7.75 6.20 7.49
N SER A 60 7.50 4.92 7.77
CA SER A 60 6.23 4.43 8.31
C SER A 60 6.40 3.61 9.60
N ASP A 61 5.28 3.28 10.23
CA ASP A 61 5.18 2.31 11.32
C ASP A 61 5.36 0.85 10.86
N GLY A 62 5.55 0.62 9.54
CA GLY A 62 5.72 -0.70 8.93
C GLY A 62 4.47 -1.57 8.94
N GLU A 63 3.32 -1.02 9.31
CA GLU A 63 2.05 -1.74 9.48
C GLU A 63 2.14 -2.89 10.51
N MET A 64 2.94 -2.71 11.55
CA MET A 64 3.25 -3.78 12.51
C MET A 64 2.02 -4.35 13.21
N SER A 65 0.99 -3.54 13.52
CA SER A 65 -0.23 -3.96 14.20
C SER A 65 -1.26 -4.66 13.29
N LYS A 66 -1.09 -4.60 11.97
CA LYS A 66 -2.09 -5.04 10.99
C LYS A 66 -1.83 -6.44 10.48
N ILE A 67 -2.89 -7.27 10.40
CA ILE A 67 -2.83 -8.59 9.77
C ILE A 67 -2.63 -8.47 8.25
N SER A 68 -3.23 -7.46 7.63
CA SER A 68 -3.09 -7.12 6.21
C SER A 68 -3.44 -5.65 5.99
N TYR A 69 -2.99 -5.09 4.88
CA TYR A 69 -3.27 -3.70 4.49
C TYR A 69 -4.77 -3.42 4.23
N ALA A 70 -5.58 -4.44 3.95
CA ALA A 70 -7.00 -4.27 3.57
C ALA A 70 -7.98 -4.77 4.65
N THR A 71 -7.73 -5.97 5.22
CA THR A 71 -8.74 -6.63 6.09
C THR A 71 -8.64 -6.24 7.56
N TYR A 72 -7.63 -5.48 7.96
CA TYR A 72 -7.49 -4.97 9.34
C TYR A 72 -8.72 -4.15 9.79
N VAL A 73 -9.44 -3.55 8.85
CA VAL A 73 -10.61 -2.70 9.11
C VAL A 73 -11.71 -3.43 9.87
N LYS A 74 -11.85 -4.76 9.71
CA LYS A 74 -12.81 -5.58 10.46
C LYS A 74 -12.57 -5.59 11.98
N ASP A 75 -11.36 -5.24 12.41
CA ASP A 75 -11.04 -5.11 13.82
C ASP A 75 -11.51 -3.77 14.41
N ARG A 76 -11.70 -2.75 13.56
CA ARG A 76 -12.07 -1.36 13.92
C ARG A 76 -13.51 -1.02 13.59
N ILE A 77 -14.13 -1.76 12.67
CA ILE A 77 -15.46 -1.51 12.13
C ILE A 77 -16.31 -2.77 12.29
N ASP A 78 -17.48 -2.63 12.89
CA ASP A 78 -18.54 -3.65 12.91
C ASP A 78 -19.27 -3.69 11.57
N GLY A 79 -19.95 -4.80 11.30
CA GLY A 79 -20.71 -5.02 10.07
C GLY A 79 -20.14 -6.14 9.21
N PHE A 80 -18.97 -6.67 9.56
CA PHE A 80 -18.29 -7.73 8.83
C PHE A 80 -18.46 -9.09 9.51
N SER A 81 -18.93 -10.11 8.76
CA SER A 81 -19.02 -11.48 9.24
C SER A 81 -18.98 -12.52 8.12
N GLY A 82 -18.87 -13.81 8.50
CA GLY A 82 -18.75 -14.92 7.56
C GLY A 82 -17.40 -14.96 6.84
N GLU A 83 -17.38 -15.60 5.68
CA GLU A 83 -16.20 -15.76 4.84
C GLU A 83 -16.54 -15.44 3.39
N SER A 84 -15.64 -14.77 2.68
CA SER A 84 -15.78 -14.49 1.26
C SER A 84 -14.92 -15.42 0.43
N GLU A 85 -15.34 -15.71 -0.80
CA GLU A 85 -14.54 -16.46 -1.76
C GLU A 85 -13.27 -15.71 -2.13
N ARG A 86 -12.15 -16.43 -2.19
CA ARG A 86 -10.86 -15.89 -2.64
C ARG A 86 -10.72 -16.08 -4.13
N LYS A 87 -10.74 -14.99 -4.87
CA LYS A 87 -10.46 -15.02 -6.30
C LYS A 87 -8.95 -14.91 -6.53
N ALA A 88 -8.40 -15.85 -7.30
CA ALA A 88 -7.02 -15.74 -7.76
C ALA A 88 -6.92 -14.72 -8.91
N PRO A 89 -5.77 -14.06 -9.08
CA PRO A 89 -5.46 -13.30 -10.28
C PRO A 89 -5.63 -14.16 -11.53
N GLN A 90 -6.16 -13.58 -12.61
CA GLN A 90 -6.50 -14.29 -13.84
C GLN A 90 -5.29 -14.92 -14.53
N ASP A 91 -4.14 -14.28 -14.46
CA ASP A 91 -2.90 -14.80 -15.02
C ASP A 91 -2.44 -16.12 -14.37
N LEU A 92 -2.80 -16.40 -13.12
CA LEU A 92 -2.55 -17.69 -12.50
C LEU A 92 -3.45 -18.80 -13.07
N ASP A 93 -4.63 -18.45 -13.59
CA ASP A 93 -5.51 -19.41 -14.26
C ASP A 93 -4.96 -19.81 -15.64
N ASP A 94 -4.24 -18.91 -16.33
CA ASP A 94 -3.58 -19.18 -17.61
C ASP A 94 -2.36 -20.09 -17.47
N PHE A 95 -1.75 -20.16 -16.27
CA PHE A 95 -0.55 -20.97 -16.00
C PHE A 95 -0.75 -21.94 -14.83
N PRO A 96 -1.55 -23.03 -15.00
CA PRO A 96 -1.92 -23.94 -13.91
C PRO A 96 -0.74 -24.56 -13.18
N SER A 97 0.32 -24.95 -13.90
CA SER A 97 1.53 -25.53 -13.30
C SER A 97 2.29 -24.52 -12.41
N PHE A 98 2.28 -23.26 -12.79
CA PHE A 98 2.85 -22.19 -11.98
C PHE A 98 1.99 -21.92 -10.72
N LYS A 99 0.67 -21.89 -10.87
CA LYS A 99 -0.28 -21.78 -9.76
C LYS A 99 -0.09 -22.90 -8.72
N GLU A 100 0.05 -24.15 -9.17
CA GLU A 100 0.36 -25.27 -8.29
C GLU A 100 1.71 -25.12 -7.58
N ARG A 101 2.74 -24.62 -8.27
CA ARG A 101 4.06 -24.37 -7.68
C ARG A 101 3.99 -23.35 -6.56
N ILE A 102 3.32 -22.22 -6.78
CA ILE A 102 3.11 -21.22 -5.74
C ILE A 102 2.35 -21.79 -4.55
N ALA A 103 1.28 -22.55 -4.78
CA ALA A 103 0.50 -23.18 -3.71
C ALA A 103 1.34 -24.13 -2.85
N ARG A 104 2.27 -24.89 -3.46
CA ARG A 104 3.19 -25.81 -2.77
C ARG A 104 4.27 -25.08 -1.97
N SER A 105 4.70 -23.90 -2.39
CA SER A 105 5.71 -23.10 -1.68
C SER A 105 5.16 -22.30 -0.49
N GLY A 106 3.95 -22.61 -0.02
CA GLY A 106 3.36 -22.03 1.17
C GLY A 106 2.21 -21.05 0.91
N GLY A 107 2.03 -20.60 -0.34
CA GLY A 107 0.94 -19.73 -0.74
C GLY A 107 0.79 -18.46 0.12
N THR A 108 -0.31 -17.75 -0.06
CA THR A 108 -0.65 -16.62 0.82
C THR A 108 -1.16 -17.16 2.16
N PRO A 109 -0.67 -16.68 3.32
CA PRO A 109 -1.17 -17.08 4.63
C PRO A 109 -2.69 -16.97 4.72
N THR A 110 -3.30 -17.91 5.44
CA THR A 110 -4.76 -17.94 5.61
C THR A 110 -5.17 -16.94 6.69
N TYR A 111 -5.60 -15.75 6.28
CA TYR A 111 -6.27 -14.75 7.14
C TYR A 111 -7.75 -14.67 6.77
N THR A 112 -8.59 -14.21 7.71
CA THR A 112 -10.04 -14.16 7.51
C THR A 112 -10.44 -13.02 6.57
N ARG A 113 -11.37 -13.31 5.65
CA ARG A 113 -11.95 -12.35 4.69
C ARG A 113 -13.47 -12.37 4.78
N PRO A 114 -14.05 -11.67 5.77
CA PRO A 114 -15.50 -11.62 5.91
C PRO A 114 -16.17 -10.83 4.78
N CYS A 115 -17.50 -10.94 4.70
CA CYS A 115 -18.34 -10.07 3.90
C CYS A 115 -18.90 -8.94 4.77
N CYS A 116 -19.33 -7.84 4.16
CA CYS A 116 -20.18 -6.84 4.81
C CYS A 116 -21.60 -7.39 4.86
N THR A 117 -22.08 -7.79 6.05
CA THR A 117 -23.35 -8.46 6.28
C THR A 117 -24.32 -7.65 7.14
N HIS A 118 -23.89 -6.52 7.67
CA HIS A 118 -24.69 -5.61 8.49
C HIS A 118 -24.25 -4.16 8.21
N GLU A 119 -25.00 -3.20 8.75
CA GLU A 119 -24.65 -1.80 8.72
C GLU A 119 -23.28 -1.55 9.35
N LEU A 120 -22.42 -0.79 8.65
CA LEU A 120 -21.10 -0.45 9.15
C LEU A 120 -21.17 0.57 10.29
N LYS A 121 -20.46 0.28 11.39
CA LYS A 121 -20.36 1.16 12.57
C LYS A 121 -18.95 1.11 13.11
N ILE A 122 -18.46 2.22 13.67
CA ILE A 122 -17.18 2.23 14.38
C ILE A 122 -17.31 1.33 15.61
N LYS A 123 -16.46 0.32 15.69
CA LYS A 123 -16.38 -0.64 16.78
C LYS A 123 -15.35 -0.23 17.82
N ASP A 124 -14.18 0.17 17.34
CA ASP A 124 -13.05 0.51 18.19
C ASP A 124 -12.19 1.62 17.58
N THR A 125 -11.96 2.67 18.34
CA THR A 125 -11.02 3.75 18.01
C THR A 125 -9.70 3.63 18.76
N LEU A 126 -9.63 2.82 19.83
CA LEU A 126 -8.46 2.71 20.70
C LEU A 126 -7.28 2.07 19.99
N SER A 127 -7.53 1.10 19.09
CA SER A 127 -6.48 0.45 18.31
C SER A 127 -5.78 1.44 17.38
N LEU A 128 -6.53 2.31 16.70
CA LEU A 128 -5.96 3.38 15.87
C LEU A 128 -5.14 4.37 16.73
N THR A 129 -5.70 4.82 17.84
CA THR A 129 -5.02 5.73 18.77
C THR A 129 -3.72 5.13 19.31
N LYS A 130 -3.71 3.82 19.64
CA LYS A 130 -2.49 3.11 20.04
C LYS A 130 -1.44 3.08 18.94
N ASP A 131 -1.83 2.76 17.71
CA ASP A 131 -0.92 2.73 16.56
C ASP A 131 -0.28 4.10 16.32
N ILE A 132 -1.07 5.15 16.31
CA ILE A 132 -0.61 6.53 16.17
C ILE A 132 0.36 6.90 17.31
N ASN A 133 0.01 6.60 18.56
CA ASN A 133 0.85 6.92 19.73
C ASN A 133 2.17 6.14 19.73
N ASN A 134 2.17 4.87 19.36
CA ASN A 134 3.38 4.06 19.23
C ASN A 134 4.31 4.64 18.17
N PHE A 135 3.77 5.04 17.03
CA PHE A 135 4.54 5.62 15.95
C PHE A 135 5.09 7.01 16.32
N LYS A 136 4.25 7.91 16.86
CA LYS A 136 4.68 9.24 17.33
C LYS A 136 5.79 9.14 18.37
N SER A 137 5.64 8.28 19.36
CA SER A 137 6.69 8.07 20.37
C SER A 137 8.02 7.64 19.75
N ALA A 138 7.97 6.76 18.75
CA ALA A 138 9.17 6.32 18.05
C ALA A 138 9.80 7.43 17.18
N LEU A 139 8.99 8.29 16.56
CA LEU A 139 9.44 9.46 15.79
C LEU A 139 10.10 10.51 16.69
N GLU A 140 9.48 10.83 17.83
CA GLU A 140 9.97 11.80 18.81
C GLU A 140 11.30 11.36 19.41
N GLU A 141 11.43 10.09 19.81
CA GLU A 141 12.67 9.50 20.33
C GLU A 141 13.86 9.64 19.34
N ASN A 142 13.59 9.72 18.06
CA ASN A 142 14.59 9.84 17.01
C ASN A 142 14.63 11.23 16.33
N ASN A 143 13.84 12.20 16.82
CA ASN A 143 13.73 13.55 16.26
C ASN A 143 13.44 13.56 14.74
N HIS A 144 12.58 12.65 14.28
CA HIS A 144 12.20 12.51 12.87
C HIS A 144 10.79 13.06 12.62
N LYS A 145 10.57 13.76 11.50
CA LYS A 145 9.30 14.46 11.23
C LYS A 145 8.58 14.00 9.95
N GLN A 146 9.30 13.43 8.99
CA GLN A 146 8.73 13.05 7.70
C GLN A 146 8.18 11.61 7.78
N ALA A 147 6.89 11.50 8.06
CA ALA A 147 6.26 10.22 8.38
C ALA A 147 4.93 10.04 7.66
N PHE A 148 4.54 8.78 7.44
CA PHE A 148 3.24 8.42 6.92
C PHE A 148 2.70 7.14 7.57
N MET A 149 1.37 7.01 7.60
CA MET A 149 0.66 5.78 7.95
C MET A 149 -0.26 5.35 6.82
N ASN A 150 -0.29 4.04 6.57
CA ASN A 150 -1.17 3.45 5.57
C ASN A 150 -2.60 3.30 6.11
N ALA A 151 -3.56 3.49 5.21
CA ALA A 151 -4.96 3.11 5.43
C ALA A 151 -5.55 2.53 4.14
N ALA A 152 -6.50 1.61 4.28
CA ALA A 152 -7.20 1.02 3.16
C ALA A 152 -8.14 2.04 2.51
N SER A 153 -8.19 2.11 1.18
CA SER A 153 -9.19 2.90 0.45
C SER A 153 -10.60 2.27 0.58
N PRO A 154 -11.69 3.04 0.43
CA PRO A 154 -13.03 2.46 0.34
C PRO A 154 -13.14 1.41 -0.76
N GLY A 155 -12.48 1.64 -1.90
CA GLY A 155 -12.46 0.73 -3.05
C GLY A 155 -11.79 -0.61 -2.73
N VAL A 156 -10.63 -0.60 -2.08
CA VAL A 156 -9.95 -1.85 -1.70
C VAL A 156 -10.74 -2.63 -0.65
N ILE A 157 -11.36 -1.94 0.32
CA ILE A 157 -12.20 -2.61 1.30
C ILE A 157 -13.36 -3.32 0.59
N SER A 158 -14.06 -2.64 -0.32
CA SER A 158 -15.16 -3.23 -1.07
C SER A 158 -14.73 -4.43 -1.93
N ALA A 159 -13.52 -4.41 -2.49
CA ALA A 159 -12.98 -5.50 -3.30
C ALA A 159 -12.59 -6.73 -2.46
N PHE A 160 -12.13 -6.54 -1.23
CA PHE A 160 -11.67 -7.62 -0.34
C PHE A 160 -12.75 -8.11 0.63
N LEU A 161 -13.67 -7.26 1.03
CA LEU A 161 -14.78 -7.53 1.96
C LEU A 161 -16.10 -7.23 1.24
N PRO A 162 -16.58 -8.14 0.37
CA PRO A 162 -17.68 -7.87 -0.55
C PRO A 162 -19.00 -7.57 0.15
N ASN A 163 -19.82 -6.73 -0.49
CA ASN A 163 -21.13 -6.33 -0.02
C ASN A 163 -22.14 -7.51 -0.03
N LYS A 164 -22.83 -7.69 1.08
CA LYS A 164 -24.01 -8.56 1.23
C LYS A 164 -25.13 -7.90 2.03
N PHE A 165 -25.02 -6.62 2.37
CA PHE A 165 -26.00 -5.90 3.18
C PHE A 165 -26.62 -4.69 2.47
N TYR A 166 -25.77 -3.82 1.91
CA TYR A 166 -26.25 -2.61 1.24
C TYR A 166 -26.92 -2.96 -0.09
N LYS A 167 -27.85 -2.14 -0.54
CA LYS A 167 -28.65 -2.35 -1.75
C LYS A 167 -27.80 -2.58 -3.00
N ASP A 168 -26.74 -1.81 -3.12
CA ASP A 168 -25.80 -1.87 -4.24
C ASP A 168 -24.38 -1.47 -3.81
N ASP A 169 -23.43 -1.51 -4.74
CA ASP A 169 -22.04 -1.19 -4.47
C ASP A 169 -21.81 0.31 -4.22
N ASP A 170 -22.65 1.19 -4.80
CA ASP A 170 -22.53 2.63 -4.61
C ASP A 170 -22.93 3.02 -3.17
N GLU A 171 -24.01 2.45 -2.62
CA GLU A 171 -24.41 2.63 -1.22
C GLU A 171 -23.34 2.09 -0.25
N TYR A 172 -22.74 0.94 -0.59
CA TYR A 172 -21.67 0.38 0.20
C TYR A 172 -20.40 1.25 0.19
N LEU A 173 -19.99 1.74 -0.98
CA LEU A 173 -18.84 2.63 -1.11
C LEU A 173 -19.07 3.96 -0.39
N ASP A 174 -20.30 4.50 -0.40
CA ASP A 174 -20.65 5.70 0.38
C ASP A 174 -20.50 5.45 1.89
N ALA A 175 -21.04 4.34 2.37
CA ALA A 175 -20.91 3.95 3.78
C ALA A 175 -19.44 3.78 4.20
N LEU A 176 -18.63 3.11 3.36
CA LEU A 176 -17.19 2.95 3.58
C LEU A 176 -16.47 4.32 3.57
N SER A 177 -16.81 5.19 2.64
CA SER A 177 -16.20 6.52 2.52
C SER A 177 -16.45 7.36 3.77
N ASN A 178 -17.69 7.34 4.27
CA ASN A 178 -18.06 8.09 5.47
C ASN A 178 -17.37 7.54 6.73
N ILE A 179 -17.29 6.23 6.90
CA ILE A 179 -16.70 5.63 8.10
C ILE A 179 -15.16 5.72 8.10
N MET A 180 -14.52 5.52 6.95
CA MET A 180 -13.06 5.60 6.84
C MET A 180 -12.53 7.03 6.94
N ALA A 181 -13.34 8.05 6.65
CA ALA A 181 -12.96 9.45 6.83
C ALA A 181 -12.49 9.74 8.27
N THR A 182 -13.06 9.08 9.28
CA THR A 182 -12.64 9.23 10.69
C THR A 182 -11.21 8.75 10.93
N GLU A 183 -10.83 7.61 10.37
CA GLU A 183 -9.45 7.10 10.48
C GLU A 183 -8.47 8.03 9.75
N TYR A 184 -8.83 8.49 8.57
CA TYR A 184 -8.00 9.37 7.76
C TYR A 184 -7.76 10.73 8.43
N GLU A 185 -8.82 11.34 8.93
CA GLU A 185 -8.77 12.62 9.66
C GLU A 185 -7.93 12.47 10.95
N GLU A 186 -8.07 11.36 11.69
CA GLU A 186 -7.31 11.12 12.91
C GLU A 186 -5.80 10.98 12.64
N ILE A 187 -5.40 10.24 11.58
CA ILE A 187 -3.99 10.11 11.19
C ILE A 187 -3.40 11.50 10.90
N VAL A 188 -4.07 12.29 10.07
CA VAL A 188 -3.55 13.60 9.63
C VAL A 188 -3.57 14.64 10.74
N SER A 189 -4.54 14.60 11.66
CA SER A 189 -4.60 15.50 12.82
C SER A 189 -3.40 15.33 13.77
N ASN A 190 -2.70 14.20 13.66
CA ASN A 190 -1.48 13.89 14.41
C ASN A 190 -0.17 14.22 13.66
N ASP A 191 -0.22 15.09 12.63
CA ASP A 191 0.93 15.48 11.77
C ASP A 191 1.61 14.33 11.04
N ILE A 192 0.91 13.22 10.82
CA ILE A 192 1.35 12.08 10.01
C ILE A 192 0.67 12.16 8.65
N ASN A 193 1.42 11.99 7.55
CA ASN A 193 0.81 11.91 6.24
C ASN A 193 -0.02 10.63 6.10
N LEU A 194 -1.18 10.74 5.49
CA LEU A 194 -2.01 9.59 5.15
C LEU A 194 -1.53 8.95 3.85
N GLN A 195 -1.31 7.64 3.83
CA GLN A 195 -1.17 6.90 2.59
C GLN A 195 -2.36 5.98 2.37
N LEU A 196 -3.00 6.10 1.21
CA LEU A 196 -4.14 5.28 0.80
C LEU A 196 -3.66 4.18 -0.14
N ASP A 197 -3.93 2.93 0.22
CA ASP A 197 -3.63 1.78 -0.63
C ASP A 197 -4.82 1.49 -1.54
N CYS A 198 -4.60 1.60 -2.85
CA CYS A 198 -5.65 1.56 -3.88
C CYS A 198 -5.38 0.49 -4.96
N PRO A 199 -5.15 -0.79 -4.62
CA PRO A 199 -5.03 -1.85 -5.62
C PRO A 199 -6.34 -2.14 -6.34
N ASP A 200 -7.46 -1.63 -5.83
CA ASP A 200 -8.76 -1.66 -6.49
C ASP A 200 -8.76 -0.95 -7.84
N LEU A 201 -7.85 0.02 -8.05
CA LEU A 201 -7.71 0.77 -9.30
C LEU A 201 -6.84 0.07 -10.36
N ALA A 202 -6.12 -0.99 -10.01
CA ALA A 202 -5.26 -1.75 -10.91
C ALA A 202 -5.40 -3.27 -10.75
N LEU A 203 -4.89 -3.88 -9.65
CA LEU A 203 -4.95 -5.32 -9.38
C LEU A 203 -6.36 -5.89 -9.54
N ALA A 204 -7.37 -5.19 -9.03
CA ALA A 204 -8.74 -5.69 -9.03
C ALA A 204 -9.28 -5.92 -10.45
N ARG A 205 -8.69 -5.32 -11.50
CA ARG A 205 -9.06 -5.51 -12.90
C ARG A 205 -9.01 -6.99 -13.30
N HIS A 206 -7.97 -7.70 -12.92
CA HIS A 206 -7.79 -9.10 -13.28
C HIS A 206 -8.01 -10.09 -12.12
N MET A 207 -8.51 -9.60 -11.00
CA MET A 207 -8.85 -10.41 -9.82
C MET A 207 -10.37 -10.32 -9.51
N THR A 208 -10.79 -9.27 -8.81
CA THR A 208 -12.18 -9.11 -8.35
C THR A 208 -13.13 -8.77 -9.49
N PHE A 209 -12.69 -7.98 -10.46
CA PHE A 209 -13.48 -7.47 -11.58
C PHE A 209 -13.07 -8.08 -12.93
N LYS A 210 -12.51 -9.28 -12.94
CA LYS A 210 -12.03 -9.95 -14.15
C LYS A 210 -13.12 -10.19 -15.21
N ASP A 211 -14.38 -10.26 -14.77
CA ASP A 211 -15.52 -10.50 -15.66
C ASP A 211 -16.03 -9.20 -16.33
N LEU A 212 -15.57 -8.03 -15.90
CA LEU A 212 -15.91 -6.75 -16.55
C LEU A 212 -15.07 -6.55 -17.82
N SER A 213 -15.66 -5.89 -18.83
CA SER A 213 -14.87 -5.31 -19.92
C SER A 213 -13.94 -4.22 -19.38
N GLU A 214 -12.93 -3.85 -20.14
CA GLU A 214 -12.02 -2.77 -19.78
C GLU A 214 -12.75 -1.43 -19.58
N VAL A 215 -13.71 -1.13 -20.46
CA VAL A 215 -14.53 0.10 -20.37
C VAL A 215 -15.37 0.13 -19.08
N GLU A 216 -15.97 -1.00 -18.71
CA GLU A 216 -16.74 -1.11 -17.47
C GLU A 216 -15.84 -0.98 -16.23
N PHE A 217 -14.66 -1.59 -16.29
CA PHE A 217 -13.68 -1.44 -15.21
C PHE A 217 -13.24 0.02 -15.03
N LEU A 218 -12.91 0.72 -16.11
CA LEU A 218 -12.52 2.14 -16.04
C LEU A 218 -13.64 3.03 -15.47
N LYS A 219 -14.91 2.78 -15.85
CA LYS A 219 -16.06 3.47 -15.24
C LYS A 219 -16.17 3.19 -13.75
N ARG A 220 -15.91 1.94 -13.33
CA ARG A 220 -15.90 1.59 -11.91
C ARG A 220 -14.74 2.27 -11.16
N ALA A 221 -13.55 2.28 -11.75
CA ALA A 221 -12.38 2.96 -11.18
C ALA A 221 -12.64 4.47 -11.01
N GLU A 222 -13.32 5.10 -11.96
CA GLU A 222 -13.73 6.51 -11.85
C GLU A 222 -14.65 6.73 -10.64
N LYS A 223 -15.67 5.90 -10.47
CA LYS A 223 -16.56 5.95 -9.28
C LYS A 223 -15.78 5.73 -7.97
N GLN A 224 -14.86 4.77 -7.94
CA GLN A 224 -14.04 4.52 -6.74
C GLN A 224 -13.21 5.76 -6.36
N ILE A 225 -12.69 6.51 -7.35
CA ILE A 225 -11.99 7.78 -7.12
C ILE A 225 -12.95 8.87 -6.61
N GLU A 226 -14.19 8.94 -7.10
CA GLU A 226 -15.19 9.88 -6.59
C GLU A 226 -15.48 9.62 -5.10
N PHE A 227 -15.71 8.37 -4.71
CA PHE A 227 -15.91 7.99 -3.31
C PHE A 227 -14.66 8.20 -2.46
N LEU A 228 -13.48 7.93 -3.00
CA LEU A 228 -12.22 8.24 -2.34
C LEU A 228 -12.10 9.75 -2.07
N ASN A 229 -12.36 10.59 -3.07
CA ASN A 229 -12.33 12.04 -2.93
C ASN A 229 -13.35 12.53 -1.89
N HIS A 230 -14.53 11.88 -1.80
CA HIS A 230 -15.51 12.18 -0.77
C HIS A 230 -14.95 11.89 0.64
N SER A 231 -14.28 10.75 0.83
CA SER A 231 -13.73 10.35 2.14
C SER A 231 -12.60 11.27 2.64
N ILE A 232 -11.87 11.91 1.73
CA ILE A 232 -10.71 12.76 2.06
C ILE A 232 -10.97 14.26 1.92
N LYS A 233 -12.22 14.68 1.66
CA LYS A 233 -12.59 16.08 1.31
C LYS A 233 -12.17 17.15 2.34
N LYS A 234 -11.92 16.77 3.59
CA LYS A 234 -11.50 17.68 4.65
C LYS A 234 -9.97 17.72 4.85
N ILE A 235 -9.24 16.86 4.13
CA ILE A 235 -7.80 16.73 4.30
C ILE A 235 -7.08 17.44 3.15
N PRO A 236 -6.07 18.29 3.42
CA PRO A 236 -5.25 18.89 2.36
C PRO A 236 -4.56 17.81 1.51
N SER A 237 -4.64 17.94 0.19
CA SER A 237 -4.04 16.96 -0.74
C SER A 237 -2.55 16.75 -0.48
N SER A 238 -1.81 17.78 -0.07
CA SER A 238 -0.38 17.70 0.27
C SER A 238 -0.04 16.78 1.45
N LYS A 239 -1.03 16.40 2.25
CA LYS A 239 -0.90 15.45 3.36
C LYS A 239 -1.30 14.02 2.97
N ILE A 240 -1.70 13.79 1.71
CA ILE A 240 -2.21 12.50 1.25
C ILE A 240 -1.30 11.94 0.16
N ARG A 241 -0.99 10.66 0.31
CA ARG A 241 -0.26 9.82 -0.64
C ARG A 241 -1.18 8.71 -1.10
N MET A 242 -1.06 8.26 -2.35
CA MET A 242 -1.84 7.17 -2.91
C MET A 242 -0.92 6.15 -3.57
N HIS A 243 -1.05 4.89 -3.18
CA HIS A 243 -0.33 3.79 -3.80
C HIS A 243 -1.25 3.00 -4.72
N ILE A 244 -0.84 2.86 -5.98
CA ILE A 244 -1.48 2.02 -6.99
C ILE A 244 -0.65 0.74 -7.13
N CYS A 245 -1.32 -0.41 -7.01
CA CYS A 245 -0.69 -1.71 -7.00
C CYS A 245 -1.34 -2.65 -8.02
N TRP A 246 -0.51 -3.35 -8.79
CA TRP A 246 -0.96 -4.38 -9.73
C TRP A 246 -0.89 -5.79 -9.14
N GLY A 247 -0.34 -5.92 -7.95
CA GLY A 247 -0.26 -7.18 -7.21
C GLY A 247 1.15 -7.50 -6.73
N ASN A 248 1.33 -7.62 -5.43
CA ASN A 248 2.63 -7.90 -4.80
C ASN A 248 2.94 -9.39 -4.75
N TYR A 249 3.07 -10.02 -5.92
CA TYR A 249 3.46 -11.43 -6.06
C TYR A 249 4.37 -11.61 -7.26
N GLU A 250 5.31 -12.55 -7.18
CA GLU A 250 6.13 -12.95 -8.31
C GLU A 250 5.28 -13.82 -9.26
N GLY A 251 4.83 -13.22 -10.35
CA GLY A 251 3.93 -13.88 -11.28
C GLY A 251 4.00 -13.33 -12.70
N PRO A 252 3.18 -13.89 -13.62
CA PRO A 252 3.18 -13.50 -15.03
C PRO A 252 2.76 -12.07 -15.28
N HIS A 253 1.80 -11.52 -14.51
CA HIS A 253 1.23 -10.17 -14.67
C HIS A 253 0.77 -9.87 -16.10
N SER A 254 0.25 -10.92 -16.80
CA SER A 254 -0.11 -10.84 -18.22
C SER A 254 -1.44 -10.14 -18.49
N HIS A 255 -2.26 -9.93 -17.44
CA HIS A 255 -3.56 -9.29 -17.49
C HIS A 255 -3.61 -7.91 -16.83
N ASP A 256 -2.46 -7.36 -16.47
CA ASP A 256 -2.39 -6.03 -15.86
C ASP A 256 -2.91 -4.96 -16.81
N ILE A 257 -3.72 -4.06 -16.29
CA ILE A 257 -4.13 -2.86 -17.03
C ILE A 257 -2.94 -1.91 -17.09
N SER A 258 -2.67 -1.32 -18.28
CA SER A 258 -1.54 -0.39 -18.44
C SER A 258 -1.75 0.90 -17.66
N LEU A 259 -0.66 1.49 -17.17
CA LEU A 259 -0.68 2.78 -16.49
C LEU A 259 -1.26 3.87 -17.39
N GLU A 260 -0.94 3.88 -18.69
CA GLU A 260 -1.45 4.86 -19.64
C GLU A 260 -3.00 4.97 -19.62
N LYS A 261 -3.71 3.84 -19.40
CA LYS A 261 -5.17 3.81 -19.36
C LYS A 261 -5.75 4.33 -18.06
N ILE A 262 -5.08 4.09 -16.94
CA ILE A 262 -5.59 4.49 -15.61
C ILE A 262 -5.02 5.82 -15.12
N LEU A 263 -3.87 6.26 -15.64
CA LEU A 263 -3.21 7.50 -15.19
C LEU A 263 -4.11 8.74 -15.26
N PRO A 264 -4.89 8.97 -16.36
CA PRO A 264 -5.81 10.10 -16.40
C PRO A 264 -6.90 10.06 -15.32
N LEU A 265 -7.28 8.86 -14.89
CA LEU A 265 -8.28 8.68 -13.83
C LEU A 265 -7.66 8.92 -12.45
N ILE A 266 -6.53 8.26 -12.15
CA ILE A 266 -5.89 8.39 -10.83
C ILE A 266 -5.45 9.82 -10.54
N LEU A 267 -5.06 10.61 -11.56
CA LEU A 267 -4.73 12.02 -11.40
C LEU A 267 -5.93 12.91 -11.01
N LYS A 268 -7.19 12.40 -11.09
CA LYS A 268 -8.39 13.07 -10.57
C LYS A 268 -8.53 12.93 -9.04
N ALA A 269 -7.74 12.06 -8.41
CA ALA A 269 -7.74 11.93 -6.95
C ALA A 269 -7.14 13.19 -6.28
N ASN A 270 -7.78 13.65 -5.21
CA ASN A 270 -7.35 14.81 -4.42
C ASN A 270 -6.17 14.47 -3.50
N VAL A 271 -5.11 13.90 -4.04
CA VAL A 271 -3.89 13.50 -3.32
C VAL A 271 -2.67 14.26 -3.83
N GLY A 272 -1.65 14.40 -3.02
CA GLY A 272 -0.43 15.14 -3.37
C GLY A 272 0.67 14.26 -3.93
N THR A 273 0.72 12.97 -3.58
CA THR A 273 1.80 12.06 -4.00
C THR A 273 1.22 10.75 -4.51
N TYR A 274 1.73 10.27 -5.63
CA TYR A 274 1.36 8.98 -6.23
C TYR A 274 2.57 8.04 -6.21
N LEU A 275 2.39 6.86 -5.63
CA LEU A 275 3.37 5.77 -5.64
C LEU A 275 2.91 4.73 -6.66
N LEU A 276 3.78 4.41 -7.61
CA LEU A 276 3.47 3.57 -8.76
C LEU A 276 4.56 2.51 -8.93
N GLU A 277 4.18 1.28 -9.28
CA GLU A 277 5.15 0.26 -9.63
C GLU A 277 5.89 0.64 -10.93
N SER A 278 7.20 0.46 -10.97
CA SER A 278 7.99 0.69 -12.17
C SER A 278 9.34 -0.01 -12.19
N SER A 279 9.69 -0.80 -11.19
CA SER A 279 10.97 -1.51 -11.17
C SER A 279 10.88 -2.94 -11.69
N ASN A 280 9.74 -3.59 -11.55
CA ASN A 280 9.53 -4.93 -12.09
C ASN A 280 9.43 -4.92 -13.63
N PRO A 281 9.75 -6.04 -14.31
CA PRO A 281 9.82 -6.09 -15.78
C PRO A 281 8.50 -5.75 -16.50
N ARG A 282 7.36 -5.92 -15.83
CA ARG A 282 6.02 -5.64 -16.43
C ARG A 282 5.73 -4.14 -16.49
N HIS A 283 6.23 -3.37 -15.54
CA HIS A 283 5.92 -1.95 -15.38
C HIS A 283 7.10 -1.01 -15.66
N SER A 284 8.31 -1.56 -15.87
CA SER A 284 9.54 -0.77 -16.08
C SER A 284 9.52 0.14 -17.32
N HIS A 285 8.62 -0.09 -18.27
CA HIS A 285 8.43 0.74 -19.47
C HIS A 285 7.38 1.85 -19.28
N GLU A 286 6.56 1.81 -18.25
CA GLU A 286 5.38 2.66 -18.09
C GLU A 286 5.68 4.13 -17.72
N TRP A 287 6.95 4.47 -17.47
CA TRP A 287 7.37 5.88 -17.44
C TRP A 287 6.98 6.63 -18.74
N GLN A 288 6.84 5.92 -19.86
CA GLN A 288 6.43 6.48 -21.17
C GLN A 288 5.01 7.07 -21.14
N ALA A 289 4.14 6.62 -20.26
CA ALA A 289 2.80 7.21 -20.10
C ALA A 289 2.86 8.72 -19.78
N PHE A 290 3.92 9.17 -19.09
CA PHE A 290 4.12 10.57 -18.76
C PHE A 290 4.64 11.43 -19.92
N GLU A 291 5.01 10.86 -21.06
CA GLU A 291 5.34 11.62 -22.27
C GLU A 291 4.11 12.36 -22.80
N SER A 292 2.94 11.69 -22.78
CA SER A 292 1.67 12.20 -23.28
C SER A 292 0.77 12.78 -22.18
N ILE A 293 0.84 12.26 -20.95
CA ILE A 293 -0.02 12.67 -19.84
C ILE A 293 0.77 13.53 -18.86
N LYS A 294 0.42 14.81 -18.79
CA LYS A 294 1.15 15.77 -17.93
C LYS A 294 0.66 15.68 -16.47
N VAL A 295 1.61 15.57 -15.56
CA VAL A 295 1.36 15.62 -14.13
C VAL A 295 1.12 17.08 -13.68
N PRO A 296 0.02 17.38 -12.96
CA PRO A 296 -0.18 18.71 -12.39
C PRO A 296 1.00 19.11 -11.49
N LYS A 297 1.39 20.39 -11.51
CA LYS A 297 2.60 20.88 -10.82
C LYS A 297 2.59 20.75 -9.30
N ASP A 298 1.40 20.62 -8.71
CA ASP A 298 1.20 20.40 -7.27
C ASP A 298 1.28 18.92 -6.86
N LYS A 299 1.55 18.01 -7.81
CA LYS A 299 1.59 16.57 -7.58
C LYS A 299 3.02 16.04 -7.66
N ILE A 300 3.30 15.03 -6.85
CA ILE A 300 4.57 14.30 -6.79
C ILE A 300 4.35 12.88 -7.30
N ILE A 301 5.26 12.40 -8.12
CA ILE A 301 5.33 11.01 -8.55
C ILE A 301 6.49 10.33 -7.83
N ALA A 302 6.19 9.23 -7.17
CA ALA A 302 7.17 8.36 -6.52
C ALA A 302 7.19 7.01 -7.24
N PRO A 303 7.94 6.87 -8.37
CA PRO A 303 8.08 5.58 -9.01
C PRO A 303 8.77 4.59 -8.09
N GLY A 304 8.34 3.34 -8.14
CA GLY A 304 9.08 2.24 -7.58
C GLY A 304 10.38 2.02 -8.35
N VAL A 305 11.51 2.21 -7.71
CA VAL A 305 12.83 1.96 -8.28
C VAL A 305 13.53 0.77 -7.61
N ILE A 306 12.80 0.13 -6.69
CA ILE A 306 13.14 -1.10 -5.98
C ILE A 306 11.97 -2.07 -6.13
N ASP A 307 12.23 -3.26 -6.66
CA ASP A 307 11.27 -4.36 -6.72
C ASP A 307 11.01 -4.96 -5.33
N SER A 308 9.76 -5.26 -5.01
CA SER A 308 9.35 -5.82 -3.71
C SER A 308 9.03 -7.31 -3.74
N THR A 309 9.23 -7.99 -4.89
CA THR A 309 8.85 -9.39 -5.07
C THR A 309 10.02 -10.36 -5.19
N THR A 310 11.21 -9.86 -5.58
CA THR A 310 12.40 -10.69 -5.80
C THR A 310 13.51 -10.43 -4.78
N ASN A 311 14.38 -11.44 -4.57
CA ASN A 311 15.52 -11.36 -3.65
C ASN A 311 16.78 -10.77 -4.29
N PHE A 312 16.73 -10.25 -5.52
CA PHE A 312 17.82 -9.47 -6.08
C PHE A 312 17.94 -8.12 -5.35
N ILE A 313 19.11 -7.79 -4.86
CA ILE A 313 19.41 -6.46 -4.33
C ILE A 313 19.81 -5.60 -5.54
N GLU A 314 19.02 -4.59 -5.85
CA GLU A 314 19.32 -3.67 -6.94
C GLU A 314 20.68 -2.97 -6.70
N HIS A 315 21.52 -2.93 -7.75
CA HIS A 315 22.72 -2.12 -7.67
C HIS A 315 22.35 -0.63 -7.66
N PRO A 316 22.98 0.23 -6.84
CA PRO A 316 22.64 1.67 -6.78
C PRO A 316 22.63 2.39 -8.13
N GLU A 317 23.47 1.97 -9.07
CA GLU A 317 23.46 2.48 -10.44
C GLU A 317 22.17 2.16 -11.20
N VAL A 318 21.52 1.03 -10.91
CA VAL A 318 20.22 0.67 -11.50
C VAL A 318 19.13 1.62 -10.97
N VAL A 319 19.12 1.86 -9.68
CA VAL A 319 18.22 2.83 -9.02
C VAL A 319 18.40 4.22 -9.62
N LYS A 320 19.66 4.68 -9.71
CA LYS A 320 20.02 5.95 -10.35
C LYS A 320 19.47 6.03 -11.78
N ASN A 321 19.72 5.01 -12.60
CA ASN A 321 19.32 5.01 -14.01
C ASN A 321 17.80 5.07 -14.18
N ARG A 322 17.04 4.38 -13.32
CA ARG A 322 15.57 4.44 -13.28
C ARG A 322 15.09 5.88 -12.99
N LEU A 323 15.66 6.55 -12.00
CA LEU A 323 15.32 7.94 -11.67
C LEU A 323 15.69 8.91 -12.80
N VAL A 324 16.85 8.75 -13.43
CA VAL A 324 17.24 9.52 -14.61
C VAL A 324 16.27 9.33 -15.78
N GLN A 325 15.70 8.13 -15.92
CA GLN A 325 14.68 7.87 -16.93
C GLN A 325 13.39 8.65 -16.65
N PHE A 326 12.90 8.64 -15.41
CA PHE A 326 11.73 9.43 -15.02
C PHE A 326 11.97 10.93 -15.11
N SER A 327 13.17 11.43 -14.83
CA SER A 327 13.48 12.87 -14.92
C SER A 327 13.41 13.45 -16.32
N LYS A 328 13.32 12.61 -17.36
CA LYS A 328 13.08 13.07 -18.74
C LYS A 328 11.63 13.49 -18.98
N VAL A 329 10.70 13.04 -18.15
CA VAL A 329 9.26 13.21 -18.35
C VAL A 329 8.56 13.83 -17.14
N ILE A 330 9.21 13.84 -15.97
CA ILE A 330 8.73 14.43 -14.71
C ILE A 330 9.75 15.44 -14.24
N ASP A 331 9.30 16.64 -13.86
CA ASP A 331 10.17 17.66 -13.29
C ASP A 331 10.78 17.16 -11.98
N ARG A 332 12.06 17.52 -11.73
CA ARG A 332 12.79 17.07 -10.54
C ARG A 332 12.06 17.33 -9.23
N GLU A 333 11.42 18.49 -9.11
CA GLU A 333 10.67 18.94 -7.93
C GLU A 333 9.41 18.08 -7.69
N GLN A 334 8.96 17.35 -8.72
CA GLN A 334 7.83 16.46 -8.67
C GLN A 334 8.24 14.99 -8.55
N LEU A 335 9.54 14.69 -8.38
CA LEU A 335 10.08 13.33 -8.34
C LEU A 335 10.49 12.94 -6.93
N MET A 336 10.07 11.75 -6.51
CA MET A 336 10.50 11.06 -5.28
C MET A 336 10.92 9.63 -5.65
N ALA A 337 11.79 9.00 -4.88
CA ALA A 337 12.20 7.61 -5.11
C ALA A 337 11.46 6.69 -4.14
N GLY A 338 10.79 5.65 -4.65
CA GLY A 338 10.00 4.69 -3.89
C GLY A 338 10.33 3.22 -4.14
N THR A 339 9.54 2.33 -3.55
CA THR A 339 9.52 0.89 -3.84
C THR A 339 8.26 0.56 -4.63
N ASP A 340 8.26 -0.54 -5.40
CA ASP A 340 7.10 -0.96 -6.20
C ASP A 340 5.88 -1.22 -5.30
N CYS A 341 6.08 -1.96 -4.21
CA CYS A 341 5.05 -2.24 -3.22
C CYS A 341 5.68 -2.32 -1.81
N GLY A 342 4.88 -2.72 -0.80
CA GLY A 342 5.37 -3.05 0.52
C GLY A 342 6.04 -4.42 0.57
N PHE A 343 6.90 -4.66 1.56
CA PHE A 343 7.65 -5.90 1.69
C PHE A 343 6.97 -6.97 2.56
N SER A 344 5.85 -6.63 3.22
CA SER A 344 5.11 -7.56 4.08
C SER A 344 3.63 -7.16 4.13
N THR A 345 2.95 -7.22 2.99
CA THR A 345 1.55 -6.79 2.81
C THR A 345 0.56 -7.58 3.65
N PHE A 346 0.91 -8.82 4.00
CA PHE A 346 0.19 -9.67 4.94
C PHE A 346 1.16 -10.16 6.02
N ALA A 347 0.69 -10.30 7.26
CA ALA A 347 1.49 -10.89 8.31
C ALA A 347 1.96 -12.31 7.91
N GLY A 348 3.22 -12.65 8.20
CA GLY A 348 3.81 -13.94 7.87
C GLY A 348 3.98 -14.20 6.36
N PHE A 349 3.72 -13.21 5.50
CA PHE A 349 3.95 -13.31 4.06
C PHE A 349 4.93 -12.24 3.61
N GLY A 350 6.04 -12.68 3.05
CA GLY A 350 7.04 -11.85 2.41
C GLY A 350 7.82 -12.67 1.40
N ASN A 351 7.85 -12.24 0.14
CA ASN A 351 8.64 -12.90 -0.90
C ASN A 351 10.15 -12.65 -0.72
N VAL A 352 10.49 -11.59 0.01
CA VAL A 352 11.87 -11.12 0.18
C VAL A 352 12.31 -11.35 1.62
N ASP A 353 13.50 -11.96 1.80
CA ASP A 353 14.12 -12.13 3.11
C ASP A 353 14.28 -10.79 3.85
N GLU A 354 14.03 -10.77 5.17
CA GLU A 354 14.09 -9.55 5.98
C GLU A 354 15.41 -8.76 5.80
N ASN A 355 16.54 -9.45 5.78
CA ASN A 355 17.83 -8.77 5.67
C ASN A 355 18.05 -8.22 4.26
N ILE A 356 17.53 -8.91 3.24
CA ILE A 356 17.56 -8.45 1.85
C ILE A 356 16.71 -7.18 1.70
N VAL A 357 15.52 -7.11 2.31
CA VAL A 357 14.68 -5.90 2.31
C VAL A 357 15.48 -4.66 2.71
N TYR A 358 16.21 -4.73 3.82
CA TYR A 358 16.96 -3.57 4.28
C TYR A 358 18.18 -3.24 3.41
N LYS A 359 18.77 -4.24 2.75
CA LYS A 359 19.81 -4.00 1.72
C LYS A 359 19.26 -3.36 0.45
N LYS A 360 18.05 -3.72 0.05
CA LYS A 360 17.33 -3.06 -1.06
C LYS A 360 17.04 -1.59 -0.71
N LEU A 361 16.59 -1.31 0.51
CA LEU A 361 16.34 0.05 0.99
C LEU A 361 17.65 0.87 1.13
N GLU A 362 18.77 0.26 1.52
CA GLU A 362 20.08 0.90 1.49
C GLU A 362 20.47 1.29 0.05
N SER A 363 20.25 0.39 -0.91
CA SER A 363 20.48 0.65 -2.33
C SER A 363 19.59 1.77 -2.88
N LEU A 364 18.32 1.84 -2.44
CA LEU A 364 17.42 2.94 -2.75
C LEU A 364 18.02 4.29 -2.37
N VAL A 365 18.52 4.43 -1.15
CA VAL A 365 19.09 5.68 -0.64
C VAL A 365 20.34 6.05 -1.43
N ILE A 366 21.29 5.12 -1.56
CA ILE A 366 22.56 5.38 -2.29
C ILE A 366 22.29 5.74 -3.76
N GLY A 367 21.44 5.00 -4.44
CA GLY A 367 21.10 5.25 -5.85
C GLY A 367 20.38 6.57 -6.06
N THR A 368 19.51 6.96 -5.11
CA THR A 368 18.84 8.26 -5.13
C THR A 368 19.81 9.43 -4.91
N GLU A 369 20.81 9.26 -4.05
CA GLU A 369 21.87 10.25 -3.86
C GLU A 369 22.72 10.41 -5.13
N LEU A 370 23.01 9.30 -5.82
CA LEU A 370 23.71 9.35 -7.11
C LEU A 370 22.88 10.08 -8.17
N ALA A 371 21.59 9.79 -8.27
CA ALA A 371 20.68 10.47 -9.19
C ALA A 371 20.58 11.97 -8.90
N SER A 372 20.44 12.34 -7.62
CA SER A 372 20.30 13.74 -7.18
C SER A 372 21.49 14.65 -7.58
N LYS A 373 22.65 14.07 -7.89
CA LYS A 373 23.84 14.81 -8.34
C LYS A 373 23.84 15.14 -9.82
N ILE A 374 22.99 14.47 -10.62
CA ILE A 374 23.02 14.57 -12.09
C ILE A 374 21.68 14.97 -12.73
N ILE A 375 20.59 14.95 -11.98
CA ILE A 375 19.24 15.38 -12.41
C ILE A 375 19.02 16.85 -12.00
#